data_d3dcb19c9d96c0d308ad783fb0100ea3
#
_entry.id   d3dcb19c9d96c0d308ad783fb0100ea3
#
_cell.length_a   1.000
_cell.length_b   1.000
_cell.length_c   1.000
_cell.angle_alpha   90.00
_cell.angle_beta   90.00
_cell.angle_gamma   90.00
#
_symmetry.space_group_name_H-M   'P 1'
#
loop_
_entity.id
_entity.type
_entity.pdbx_description
1 polymer ?
#
loop_
_entity_poly.entity_id
_entity_poly.type
_entity_poly.pdbx_seq_one_letter_code
_entity_poly.pdbx_strand_id
1 'polypeptide(L)'
;MLFQKSAADSVPEPAQALGPAAERKARYARLFRKFVLLTMLCSLVPLLLVGWGINLHYTQFAKERMLNFFQTQVEYHRKIIEVFFNEHASKLQLVAQTHTREFLTQQVNLQRVFELLNRDVDSITDLGVIDHQGRHLAYVGPYDLLSRNYAKEFWFKEVTEKGIYISDMFMGFRKEPHFIIAVLHAGGEQNWILRATINTEVFRSLVENVRIGKTGQVYLLNAEGVFQTSPRVSGAIMEKSTYPMEPYHQGLQVRTLEGLIDAQGKERPRQIACQAWLPNPRWLLVVKQDYAEAFDDVNYANLWTLVFLHVSALSILIVVVLIARYMINVIRNRDEEAERLNEQLLQAGKLASIGELSAGVAHEINNPLAIILTERQLLLDAGKHLSPSSPEFQEQFEDSMNQIDLQVQRCKRITQNLLRFSRRTESLIETVDLNAFIQEVVELMDREARSSGVKFFTELDPKLPPLLSDPSQLQQVFLNLITNAIDAHDGKPYGSVRITTLADPTHQQVQVTVADTGSGIRPEHLNRIFDPFFTTKSVGKGTGLGLSICYSIVKRLGGSIAVQSERGKGTEFSIGLPFTPPQELRESLAEHSARTQPA
;
A
#
# COMPACT_ATOMS: atom_id res chain seq x y z
N MET A 1 9.94 5.67 -59.67
CA MET A 1 10.85 6.60 -59.05
C MET A 1 10.44 6.71 -57.58
N LEU A 2 10.87 5.85 -56.70
CA LEU A 2 12.15 5.73 -56.04
C LEU A 2 12.47 6.94 -55.15
N PHE A 3 12.25 6.82 -53.85
CA PHE A 3 13.15 7.37 -52.85
C PHE A 3 13.16 6.42 -51.63
N GLN A 4 14.18 5.60 -51.57
CA GLN A 4 14.67 4.92 -50.36
C GLN A 4 15.20 6.01 -49.44
N LYS A 5 14.71 6.05 -48.21
CA LYS A 5 15.35 6.74 -47.09
C LYS A 5 15.98 5.70 -46.17
N SER A 6 17.30 5.67 -46.23
CA SER A 6 18.21 4.93 -45.37
C SER A 6 17.88 5.23 -43.90
N ALA A 7 17.56 4.21 -43.13
CA ALA A 7 17.56 4.25 -41.68
C ALA A 7 19.03 4.13 -41.23
N ALA A 8 19.59 5.24 -40.76
CA ALA A 8 20.85 5.23 -40.01
C ALA A 8 20.54 4.66 -38.61
N ASP A 9 21.10 3.48 -38.34
CA ASP A 9 21.15 2.89 -37.00
C ASP A 9 21.87 3.85 -36.05
N SER A 10 21.11 4.54 -35.21
CA SER A 10 21.65 5.21 -34.04
C SER A 10 21.94 4.15 -32.98
N VAL A 11 23.23 3.80 -32.86
CA VAL A 11 23.77 3.06 -31.72
C VAL A 11 23.39 3.84 -30.46
N PRO A 12 22.71 3.25 -29.47
CA PRO A 12 22.42 3.94 -28.22
C PRO A 12 23.76 4.23 -27.52
N GLU A 13 24.01 5.52 -27.24
CA GLU A 13 25.11 5.93 -26.36
C GLU A 13 25.09 5.08 -25.08
N PRO A 14 26.27 4.56 -24.63
CA PRO A 14 26.33 3.84 -23.36
C PRO A 14 25.90 4.79 -22.24
N ALA A 15 24.84 4.44 -21.53
CA ALA A 15 24.36 5.17 -20.37
C ALA A 15 25.54 5.46 -19.45
N GLN A 16 25.83 6.75 -19.21
CA GLN A 16 26.87 7.20 -18.30
C GLN A 16 26.68 6.49 -16.96
N ALA A 17 27.67 5.67 -16.57
CA ALA A 17 27.66 4.96 -15.31
C ALA A 17 27.63 6.00 -14.18
N LEU A 18 26.58 5.96 -13.38
CA LEU A 18 26.41 6.82 -12.20
C LEU A 18 27.54 6.48 -11.20
N GLY A 19 28.24 7.49 -10.69
CA GLY A 19 29.27 7.27 -9.66
C GLY A 19 28.73 6.57 -8.40
N PRO A 20 29.59 5.92 -7.60
CA PRO A 20 29.18 5.03 -6.50
C PRO A 20 28.28 5.69 -5.46
N ALA A 21 28.46 6.97 -5.18
CA ALA A 21 27.56 7.75 -4.30
C ALA A 21 26.16 7.92 -4.92
N ALA A 22 26.08 8.10 -6.24
CA ALA A 22 24.83 8.22 -6.97
C ALA A 22 24.10 6.87 -7.08
N GLU A 23 24.84 5.77 -7.25
CA GLU A 23 24.30 4.41 -7.24
C GLU A 23 23.75 4.01 -5.86
N ARG A 24 24.47 4.32 -4.77
CA ARG A 24 23.95 4.13 -3.40
C ARG A 24 22.67 4.92 -3.18
N LYS A 25 22.64 6.19 -3.56
CA LYS A 25 21.43 7.03 -3.47
C LYS A 25 20.27 6.47 -4.30
N ALA A 26 20.56 5.97 -5.50
CA ALA A 26 19.57 5.31 -6.37
C ALA A 26 19.07 3.97 -5.78
N ARG A 27 19.93 3.20 -5.12
CA ARG A 27 19.58 1.95 -4.41
C ARG A 27 18.62 2.23 -3.25
N TYR A 28 18.94 3.18 -2.38
CA TYR A 28 18.04 3.55 -1.26
C TYR A 28 16.73 4.15 -1.76
N ALA A 29 16.75 4.96 -2.83
CA ALA A 29 15.53 5.48 -3.44
C ALA A 29 14.65 4.38 -4.07
N ARG A 30 15.26 3.34 -4.64
CA ARG A 30 14.53 2.15 -5.14
C ARG A 30 13.92 1.34 -4.00
N LEU A 31 14.68 1.12 -2.92
CA LEU A 31 14.21 0.44 -1.71
C LEU A 31 13.05 1.21 -1.06
N PHE A 32 13.20 2.53 -0.91
CA PHE A 32 12.14 3.40 -0.41
C PHE A 32 10.85 3.26 -1.21
N ARG A 33 10.93 3.40 -2.55
CA ARG A 33 9.75 3.27 -3.42
C ARG A 33 9.09 1.90 -3.32
N LYS A 34 9.88 0.81 -3.34
CA LYS A 34 9.35 -0.55 -3.19
C LYS A 34 8.66 -0.75 -1.84
N PHE A 35 9.27 -0.25 -0.76
CA PHE A 35 8.72 -0.38 0.58
C PHE A 35 7.42 0.41 0.73
N VAL A 36 7.40 1.68 0.28
CA VAL A 36 6.19 2.51 0.27
C VAL A 36 5.08 1.85 -0.55
N LEU A 37 5.39 1.38 -1.76
CA LEU A 37 4.41 0.79 -2.67
C LEU A 37 3.81 -0.51 -2.10
N LEU A 38 4.65 -1.39 -1.55
CA LEU A 38 4.20 -2.65 -0.95
C LEU A 38 3.33 -2.40 0.28
N THR A 39 3.81 -1.55 1.21
CA THR A 39 3.08 -1.25 2.45
C THR A 39 1.77 -0.53 2.16
N MET A 40 1.79 0.41 1.19
CA MET A 40 0.59 1.12 0.75
C MET A 40 -0.44 0.18 0.13
N LEU A 41 0.00 -0.76 -0.73
CA LEU A 41 -0.87 -1.77 -1.32
C LEU A 41 -1.53 -2.65 -0.24
N CYS A 42 -0.72 -3.16 0.70
CA CYS A 42 -1.21 -4.00 1.79
C CYS A 42 -2.19 -3.29 2.74
N SER A 43 -2.07 -1.96 2.90
CA SER A 43 -2.94 -1.19 3.80
C SER A 43 -4.17 -0.61 3.11
N LEU A 44 -4.02 -0.05 1.89
CA LEU A 44 -5.10 0.62 1.18
C LEU A 44 -6.08 -0.35 0.52
N VAL A 45 -5.59 -1.46 -0.05
CA VAL A 45 -6.49 -2.41 -0.75
C VAL A 45 -7.53 -3.00 0.18
N PRO A 46 -7.20 -3.53 1.38
CA PRO A 46 -8.20 -3.99 2.33
C PRO A 46 -9.14 -2.88 2.80
N LEU A 47 -8.62 -1.67 3.07
CA LEU A 47 -9.44 -0.53 3.48
C LEU A 47 -10.48 -0.17 2.41
N LEU A 48 -10.08 -0.10 1.14
CA LEU A 48 -10.97 0.21 0.03
C LEU A 48 -12.00 -0.90 -0.20
N LEU A 49 -11.59 -2.16 -0.14
CA LEU A 49 -12.50 -3.30 -0.32
C LEU A 49 -13.56 -3.36 0.80
N VAL A 50 -13.14 -3.19 2.05
CA VAL A 50 -14.06 -3.17 3.21
C VAL A 50 -14.96 -1.94 3.14
N GLY A 51 -14.41 -0.76 2.88
CA GLY A 51 -15.19 0.47 2.74
C GLY A 51 -16.20 0.40 1.61
N TRP A 52 -15.83 -0.14 0.46
CA TRP A 52 -16.73 -0.37 -0.67
C TRP A 52 -17.82 -1.38 -0.34
N GLY A 53 -17.46 -2.52 0.30
CA GLY A 53 -18.42 -3.53 0.74
C GLY A 53 -19.45 -3.00 1.74
N ILE A 54 -18.99 -2.24 2.75
CA ILE A 54 -19.86 -1.59 3.72
C ILE A 54 -20.80 -0.58 3.03
N ASN A 55 -20.26 0.25 2.13
CA ASN A 55 -21.06 1.25 1.41
C ASN A 55 -22.14 0.60 0.53
N LEU A 56 -21.81 -0.45 -0.21
CA LEU A 56 -22.78 -1.21 -1.01
C LEU A 56 -23.88 -1.80 -0.13
N HIS A 57 -23.48 -2.48 0.94
CA HIS A 57 -24.43 -3.12 1.85
C HIS A 57 -25.33 -2.10 2.55
N TYR A 58 -24.76 -1.01 3.05
CA TYR A 58 -25.51 0.06 3.70
C TYR A 58 -26.50 0.73 2.76
N THR A 59 -26.08 1.04 1.53
CA THR A 59 -26.94 1.67 0.54
C THR A 59 -28.13 0.78 0.15
N GLN A 60 -27.89 -0.51 -0.03
CA GLN A 60 -28.97 -1.48 -0.30
C GLN A 60 -29.92 -1.61 0.89
N PHE A 61 -29.39 -1.80 2.09
CA PHE A 61 -30.18 -1.90 3.32
C PHE A 61 -31.01 -0.66 3.58
N ALA A 62 -30.43 0.53 3.43
CA ALA A 62 -31.13 1.79 3.62
C ALA A 62 -32.26 1.98 2.58
N LYS A 63 -32.02 1.58 1.32
CA LYS A 63 -33.04 1.60 0.27
C LYS A 63 -34.22 0.67 0.60
N GLU A 64 -33.93 -0.56 0.99
CA GLU A 64 -34.96 -1.53 1.39
C GLU A 64 -35.77 -1.03 2.60
N ARG A 65 -35.08 -0.49 3.61
CA ARG A 65 -35.72 0.08 4.79
C ARG A 65 -36.64 1.23 4.44
N MET A 66 -36.24 2.11 3.53
CA MET A 66 -37.07 3.23 3.07
C MET A 66 -38.29 2.73 2.30
N LEU A 67 -38.12 1.75 1.40
CA LEU A 67 -39.22 1.15 0.67
C LEU A 67 -40.22 0.49 1.62
N ASN A 68 -39.76 -0.28 2.59
CA ASN A 68 -40.61 -0.91 3.61
C ASN A 68 -41.35 0.13 4.47
N PHE A 69 -40.70 1.24 4.80
CA PHE A 69 -41.34 2.33 5.51
C PHE A 69 -42.51 2.90 4.70
N PHE A 70 -42.31 3.22 3.41
CA PHE A 70 -43.39 3.70 2.54
C PHE A 70 -44.53 2.69 2.43
N GLN A 71 -44.20 1.42 2.21
CA GLN A 71 -45.22 0.37 2.11
C GLN A 71 -46.03 0.25 3.41
N THR A 72 -45.35 0.28 4.55
CA THR A 72 -46.04 0.22 5.86
C THR A 72 -46.93 1.42 6.08
N GLN A 73 -46.49 2.62 5.70
CA GLN A 73 -47.30 3.84 5.82
C GLN A 73 -48.55 3.78 4.93
N VAL A 74 -48.38 3.38 3.67
CA VAL A 74 -49.52 3.29 2.73
C VAL A 74 -50.51 2.24 3.20
N GLU A 75 -50.05 1.06 3.64
CA GLU A 75 -50.94 0.01 4.13
C GLU A 75 -51.69 0.43 5.39
N TYR A 76 -51.01 1.13 6.31
CA TYR A 76 -51.65 1.68 7.50
C TYR A 76 -52.77 2.68 7.14
N HIS A 77 -52.49 3.63 6.25
CA HIS A 77 -53.49 4.62 5.84
C HIS A 77 -54.61 4.01 5.00
N ARG A 78 -54.29 3.07 4.10
CA ARG A 78 -55.31 2.30 3.38
C ARG A 78 -56.27 1.65 4.34
N LYS A 79 -55.78 0.99 5.38
CA LYS A 79 -56.57 0.30 6.38
C LYS A 79 -57.44 1.26 7.21
N ILE A 80 -56.93 2.42 7.60
CA ILE A 80 -57.71 3.45 8.32
C ILE A 80 -58.88 3.93 7.45
N ILE A 81 -58.62 4.21 6.17
CA ILE A 81 -59.68 4.68 5.25
C ILE A 81 -60.70 3.56 5.00
N GLU A 82 -60.28 2.32 4.81
CA GLU A 82 -61.18 1.17 4.69
C GLU A 82 -62.05 0.97 5.94
N VAL A 83 -61.47 1.08 7.13
CA VAL A 83 -62.22 0.98 8.40
C VAL A 83 -63.21 2.10 8.51
N PHE A 84 -62.85 3.34 8.13
CA PHE A 84 -63.77 4.49 8.14
C PHE A 84 -64.99 4.24 7.23
N PHE A 85 -64.77 3.81 5.99
CA PHE A 85 -65.87 3.53 5.08
C PHE A 85 -66.78 2.37 5.56
N ASN A 86 -66.14 1.29 6.00
CA ASN A 86 -66.89 0.11 6.48
C ASN A 86 -67.66 0.40 7.75
N GLU A 87 -67.10 1.20 8.67
CA GLU A 87 -67.80 1.60 9.88
C GLU A 87 -69.08 2.43 9.57
N HIS A 88 -68.93 3.46 8.72
CA HIS A 88 -70.08 4.32 8.36
C HIS A 88 -71.12 3.56 7.54
N ALA A 89 -70.72 2.75 6.60
CA ALA A 89 -71.64 1.90 5.84
C ALA A 89 -72.35 0.90 6.74
N SER A 90 -71.68 0.26 7.69
CA SER A 90 -72.24 -0.69 8.64
C SER A 90 -73.20 -0.01 9.62
N LYS A 91 -72.85 1.19 10.12
CA LYS A 91 -73.80 1.99 10.98
C LYS A 91 -75.07 2.34 10.23
N LEU A 92 -74.99 2.81 9.00
CA LEU A 92 -76.16 3.12 8.17
C LEU A 92 -76.94 1.86 7.84
N GLN A 93 -76.31 0.76 7.54
CA GLN A 93 -76.95 -0.53 7.28
C GLN A 93 -77.69 -1.04 8.51
N LEU A 94 -77.08 -0.92 9.69
CA LEU A 94 -77.78 -1.28 10.95
C LEU A 94 -79.00 -0.44 11.17
N VAL A 95 -78.91 0.89 10.98
CA VAL A 95 -80.08 1.79 11.08
C VAL A 95 -81.17 1.40 10.08
N ALA A 96 -80.78 1.13 8.82
CA ALA A 96 -81.74 0.73 7.78
C ALA A 96 -82.40 -0.63 8.06
N GLN A 97 -81.72 -1.56 8.73
CA GLN A 97 -82.29 -2.87 9.09
C GLN A 97 -83.12 -2.88 10.36
N THR A 98 -82.79 -2.00 11.33
CA THR A 98 -83.48 -1.99 12.65
C THR A 98 -84.64 -1.06 12.73
N HIS A 99 -84.79 -0.12 11.83
CA HIS A 99 -85.90 0.87 11.83
C HIS A 99 -86.73 0.73 10.56
N THR A 100 -88.08 0.94 10.74
CA THR A 100 -88.99 0.94 9.60
C THR A 100 -88.95 2.29 8.87
N ARG A 101 -89.42 2.31 7.62
CA ARG A 101 -89.54 3.54 6.83
C ARG A 101 -90.41 4.57 7.56
N GLU A 102 -91.55 4.16 8.12
CA GLU A 102 -92.52 5.00 8.86
C GLU A 102 -91.86 5.65 10.08
N PHE A 103 -90.99 4.93 10.78
CA PHE A 103 -90.31 5.48 11.94
C PHE A 103 -89.28 6.55 11.51
N LEU A 104 -88.52 6.31 10.47
CA LEU A 104 -87.46 7.25 10.00
C LEU A 104 -88.04 8.44 9.22
N THR A 105 -89.22 8.36 8.69
CA THR A 105 -89.92 9.52 8.05
C THR A 105 -90.47 10.55 9.04
N GLN A 106 -90.52 10.19 10.32
CA GLN A 106 -90.81 11.16 11.37
C GLN A 106 -89.59 12.00 11.69
N GLN A 107 -89.64 13.32 11.48
CA GLN A 107 -88.52 14.25 11.61
C GLN A 107 -87.78 14.13 12.96
N VAL A 108 -88.55 13.98 14.07
CA VAL A 108 -87.95 13.84 15.41
C VAL A 108 -87.13 12.57 15.56
N ASN A 109 -87.60 11.48 14.96
CA ASN A 109 -86.87 10.20 15.00
C ASN A 109 -85.63 10.23 14.13
N LEU A 110 -85.71 10.79 12.91
CA LEU A 110 -84.58 10.94 12.04
C LEU A 110 -83.48 11.85 12.64
N GLN A 111 -83.90 12.95 13.30
CA GLN A 111 -83.04 13.85 14.04
C GLN A 111 -82.28 13.10 15.16
N ARG A 112 -82.99 12.29 15.93
CA ARG A 112 -82.39 11.49 17.01
C ARG A 112 -81.34 10.46 16.45
N VAL A 113 -81.71 9.80 15.36
CA VAL A 113 -80.75 8.87 14.68
C VAL A 113 -79.55 9.61 14.15
N PHE A 114 -79.71 10.78 13.56
CA PHE A 114 -78.60 11.63 13.09
C PHE A 114 -77.68 12.02 14.25
N GLU A 115 -78.25 12.47 15.39
CA GLU A 115 -77.47 12.81 16.59
C GLU A 115 -76.72 11.61 17.17
N LEU A 116 -77.30 10.40 17.15
CA LEU A 116 -76.65 9.17 17.58
C LEU A 116 -75.50 8.78 16.68
N LEU A 117 -75.63 8.90 15.36
CA LEU A 117 -74.61 8.60 14.40
C LEU A 117 -73.42 9.56 14.50
N ASN A 118 -73.66 10.81 14.90
CA ASN A 118 -72.64 11.85 15.08
C ASN A 118 -72.09 12.00 16.51
N ARG A 119 -72.57 11.16 17.45
CA ARG A 119 -72.29 11.31 18.88
C ARG A 119 -70.83 11.39 19.24
N ASP A 120 -70.03 10.55 18.61
CA ASP A 120 -68.56 10.43 18.90
C ASP A 120 -67.72 11.33 18.01
N VAL A 121 -68.11 11.46 16.74
CA VAL A 121 -67.40 12.26 15.72
C VAL A 121 -68.46 12.85 14.80
N ASP A 122 -68.39 14.14 14.53
CA ASP A 122 -69.31 14.85 13.60
C ASP A 122 -68.91 14.53 12.13
N SER A 123 -69.05 13.24 11.79
CA SER A 123 -68.59 12.68 10.51
C SER A 123 -69.69 12.67 9.42
N ILE A 124 -70.93 12.89 9.81
CA ILE A 124 -72.10 12.94 8.89
C ILE A 124 -72.68 14.34 8.86
N THR A 125 -72.67 15.00 7.70
CA THR A 125 -73.17 16.34 7.50
C THR A 125 -74.69 16.36 7.42
N ASP A 126 -75.34 15.36 6.82
CA ASP A 126 -76.76 15.20 6.73
C ASP A 126 -77.16 13.74 6.51
N LEU A 127 -78.45 13.49 6.84
CA LEU A 127 -79.06 12.18 6.70
C LEU A 127 -80.42 12.35 6.02
N GLY A 128 -80.73 11.53 5.01
CA GLY A 128 -81.94 11.56 4.26
C GLY A 128 -82.53 10.18 4.00
N VAL A 129 -83.83 10.08 4.09
CA VAL A 129 -84.62 8.90 3.68
C VAL A 129 -85.25 9.18 2.33
N ILE A 130 -84.99 8.30 1.36
CA ILE A 130 -85.38 8.51 -0.04
C ILE A 130 -86.19 7.31 -0.51
N ASP A 131 -87.33 7.58 -1.23
CA ASP A 131 -88.18 6.53 -1.76
C ASP A 131 -87.61 5.89 -3.05
N HIS A 132 -88.32 4.85 -3.52
CA HIS A 132 -87.96 4.13 -4.76
C HIS A 132 -88.07 4.99 -6.03
N GLN A 133 -88.72 6.18 -5.93
CA GLN A 133 -88.85 7.15 -7.04
C GLN A 133 -87.81 8.28 -6.93
N GLY A 134 -86.84 8.18 -5.98
CA GLY A 134 -85.82 9.17 -5.77
C GLY A 134 -86.24 10.44 -5.03
N ARG A 135 -87.40 10.48 -4.40
CA ARG A 135 -87.92 11.66 -3.65
C ARG A 135 -87.54 11.53 -2.16
N HIS A 136 -87.13 12.63 -1.54
CA HIS A 136 -86.99 12.67 -0.08
C HIS A 136 -88.31 12.42 0.65
N LEU A 137 -88.28 11.51 1.60
CA LEU A 137 -89.35 11.29 2.55
C LEU A 137 -89.11 12.04 3.86
N ALA A 138 -87.83 12.11 4.27
CA ALA A 138 -87.41 12.90 5.43
C ALA A 138 -85.95 13.29 5.24
N TYR A 139 -85.52 14.38 5.87
CA TYR A 139 -84.21 14.91 5.77
C TYR A 139 -83.78 15.66 7.04
N VAL A 140 -82.54 15.45 7.49
CA VAL A 140 -81.89 16.22 8.56
C VAL A 140 -80.54 16.70 8.04
N GLY A 141 -80.27 17.98 8.11
CA GLY A 141 -79.06 18.61 7.69
C GLY A 141 -79.18 20.09 7.37
N PRO A 142 -78.13 20.80 7.05
CA PRO A 142 -78.08 22.24 6.87
C PRO A 142 -78.61 22.73 5.50
N TYR A 143 -78.99 21.84 4.57
CA TYR A 143 -79.35 22.19 3.20
C TYR A 143 -80.89 21.97 2.96
N ASP A 144 -81.45 22.75 2.06
CA ASP A 144 -82.84 22.52 1.62
C ASP A 144 -82.90 21.51 0.46
N LEU A 145 -83.01 20.23 0.81
CA LEU A 145 -82.99 19.11 -0.14
C LEU A 145 -84.34 18.34 -0.23
N LEU A 146 -85.33 18.65 0.58
CA LEU A 146 -86.58 17.92 0.61
C LEU A 146 -87.33 17.92 -0.73
N SER A 147 -87.22 19.02 -1.49
CA SER A 147 -87.87 19.16 -2.79
C SER A 147 -87.15 18.49 -3.94
N ARG A 148 -85.97 17.90 -3.69
CA ARG A 148 -85.08 17.32 -4.73
C ARG A 148 -85.44 15.86 -5.04
N ASN A 149 -85.27 15.50 -6.31
CA ASN A 149 -85.45 14.13 -6.79
C ASN A 149 -84.11 13.58 -7.34
N TYR A 150 -83.71 12.41 -6.86
CA TYR A 150 -82.42 11.76 -7.16
C TYR A 150 -82.54 10.61 -8.17
N ALA A 151 -83.76 10.32 -8.73
CA ALA A 151 -83.93 9.18 -9.65
C ALA A 151 -83.03 9.17 -10.85
N LYS A 152 -82.56 10.37 -11.27
CA LYS A 152 -81.60 10.52 -12.39
C LYS A 152 -80.15 10.49 -11.99
N GLU A 153 -79.85 10.59 -10.70
CA GLU A 153 -78.49 10.64 -10.20
C GLU A 153 -77.81 9.25 -10.35
N PHE A 154 -76.52 9.26 -10.70
CA PHE A 154 -75.77 8.04 -10.90
C PHE A 154 -75.72 7.17 -9.64
N TRP A 155 -75.48 7.77 -8.48
CA TRP A 155 -75.40 7.07 -7.21
C TRP A 155 -76.69 6.37 -6.82
N PHE A 156 -77.84 6.92 -7.21
CA PHE A 156 -79.14 6.33 -6.94
C PHE A 156 -79.36 5.01 -7.67
N LYS A 157 -78.94 4.94 -8.91
CA LYS A 157 -78.97 3.69 -9.70
C LYS A 157 -78.00 2.65 -9.10
N GLU A 158 -76.80 3.07 -8.77
CA GLU A 158 -75.74 2.20 -8.20
C GLU A 158 -76.21 1.57 -6.85
N VAL A 159 -76.76 2.36 -5.92
CA VAL A 159 -77.24 1.81 -4.65
C VAL A 159 -78.44 0.88 -4.81
N THR A 160 -79.32 1.16 -5.78
CA THR A 160 -80.46 0.30 -6.09
C THR A 160 -80.01 -1.08 -6.61
N GLU A 161 -78.94 -1.13 -7.35
CA GLU A 161 -78.40 -2.37 -7.89
C GLU A 161 -77.48 -3.13 -6.89
N LYS A 162 -76.64 -2.38 -6.13
CA LYS A 162 -75.59 -2.98 -5.28
C LYS A 162 -76.00 -3.12 -3.80
N GLY A 163 -77.10 -2.48 -3.38
CA GLY A 163 -77.56 -2.46 -2.00
C GLY A 163 -76.84 -1.45 -1.11
N ILE A 164 -75.53 -1.31 -1.24
CA ILE A 164 -74.72 -0.30 -0.56
C ILE A 164 -73.86 0.36 -1.61
N TYR A 165 -73.72 1.66 -1.59
CA TYR A 165 -72.92 2.44 -2.49
C TYR A 165 -72.21 3.61 -1.79
N ILE A 166 -70.93 3.76 -2.04
CA ILE A 166 -70.15 4.91 -1.63
C ILE A 166 -69.77 5.65 -2.93
N SER A 167 -70.20 6.90 -3.02
CA SER A 167 -69.99 7.68 -4.25
C SER A 167 -68.59 8.27 -4.33
N ASP A 168 -68.15 8.59 -5.55
CA ASP A 168 -67.05 9.54 -5.75
C ASP A 168 -67.48 10.94 -5.28
N MET A 169 -66.47 11.85 -5.17
CA MET A 169 -66.75 13.28 -4.93
C MET A 169 -67.49 13.88 -6.11
N PHE A 170 -68.58 14.59 -5.82
CA PHE A 170 -69.37 15.29 -6.80
C PHE A 170 -69.97 16.57 -6.23
N MET A 171 -70.37 17.51 -7.08
CA MET A 171 -70.93 18.81 -6.65
C MET A 171 -72.40 18.73 -6.15
N GLY A 172 -73.16 17.90 -6.78
CA GLY A 172 -74.55 17.71 -6.46
C GLY A 172 -75.39 19.01 -6.34
N PHE A 173 -76.56 18.93 -5.68
CA PHE A 173 -77.39 20.09 -5.47
C PHE A 173 -76.90 21.11 -4.45
N ARG A 174 -75.82 20.76 -3.67
CA ARG A 174 -75.22 21.65 -2.68
C ARG A 174 -74.25 22.65 -3.28
N LYS A 175 -73.79 22.39 -4.52
CA LYS A 175 -72.75 23.16 -5.22
C LYS A 175 -71.41 23.16 -4.46
N GLU A 176 -71.16 22.17 -3.63
CA GLU A 176 -69.94 21.93 -2.89
C GLU A 176 -69.49 20.47 -3.09
N PRO A 177 -68.20 20.20 -3.21
CA PRO A 177 -67.72 18.84 -3.34
C PRO A 177 -68.07 18.00 -2.11
N HIS A 178 -68.72 16.89 -2.31
CA HIS A 178 -69.05 15.96 -1.25
C HIS A 178 -69.21 14.54 -1.81
N PHE A 179 -69.14 13.54 -0.94
CA PHE A 179 -69.48 12.18 -1.27
C PHE A 179 -70.55 11.63 -0.29
N ILE A 180 -71.23 10.61 -0.68
CA ILE A 180 -72.28 10.01 0.11
C ILE A 180 -72.07 8.52 0.33
N ILE A 181 -72.64 8.03 1.41
CA ILE A 181 -72.81 6.60 1.64
C ILE A 181 -74.35 6.38 1.64
N ALA A 182 -74.79 5.50 0.75
CA ALA A 182 -76.19 5.17 0.60
C ALA A 182 -76.44 3.68 0.81
N VAL A 183 -77.47 3.33 1.51
CA VAL A 183 -77.86 1.94 1.85
C VAL A 183 -79.29 1.71 1.45
N LEU A 184 -79.55 0.68 0.67
CA LEU A 184 -80.83 0.23 0.25
C LEU A 184 -81.43 -0.67 1.32
N HIS A 185 -82.62 -0.33 1.82
CA HIS A 185 -83.44 -1.28 2.52
C HIS A 185 -84.32 -2.02 1.53
N ALA A 186 -84.04 -3.30 1.32
CA ALA A 186 -84.79 -4.21 0.47
C ALA A 186 -85.68 -5.11 1.38
N GLY A 187 -86.96 -4.77 1.52
CA GLY A 187 -87.84 -5.57 2.33
C GLY A 187 -89.14 -4.83 2.58
N GLY A 188 -90.29 -5.48 2.41
CA GLY A 188 -91.58 -4.91 2.54
C GLY A 188 -92.23 -4.43 1.23
N GLU A 189 -93.39 -3.75 1.29
CA GLU A 189 -94.15 -3.33 0.10
C GLU A 189 -93.42 -2.27 -0.78
N GLN A 190 -92.39 -1.58 -0.26
CA GLN A 190 -91.65 -0.58 -1.02
C GLN A 190 -90.20 -0.43 -0.52
N ASN A 191 -89.19 -0.56 -1.43
CA ASN A 191 -87.77 -0.28 -1.19
C ASN A 191 -87.61 1.22 -0.87
N TRP A 192 -86.62 1.51 0.05
CA TRP A 192 -86.22 2.88 0.36
C TRP A 192 -84.71 2.92 0.63
N ILE A 193 -84.12 4.11 0.53
CA ILE A 193 -82.68 4.31 0.66
C ILE A 193 -82.42 5.25 1.86
N LEU A 194 -81.52 4.83 2.76
CA LEU A 194 -80.92 5.71 3.76
C LEU A 194 -79.65 6.27 3.18
N ARG A 195 -79.54 7.58 3.06
CA ARG A 195 -78.42 8.28 2.49
C ARG A 195 -77.81 9.21 3.53
N ALA A 196 -76.48 9.05 3.78
CA ALA A 196 -75.66 9.98 4.57
C ALA A 196 -74.67 10.71 3.69
N THR A 197 -74.50 11.99 3.94
CA THR A 197 -73.36 12.71 3.37
C THR A 197 -72.27 12.78 4.41
N ILE A 198 -71.07 12.42 4.00
CA ILE A 198 -69.90 12.42 4.86
C ILE A 198 -69.34 13.84 4.94
N ASN A 199 -68.93 14.23 6.15
CA ASN A 199 -68.24 15.48 6.39
C ASN A 199 -66.84 15.45 5.72
N THR A 200 -66.71 16.25 4.67
CA THR A 200 -65.52 16.30 3.85
C THR A 200 -64.27 16.75 4.64
N GLU A 201 -64.46 17.62 5.64
CA GLU A 201 -63.33 18.10 6.49
C GLU A 201 -62.80 16.99 7.39
N VAL A 202 -63.69 16.21 8.01
CA VAL A 202 -63.28 15.05 8.83
C VAL A 202 -62.60 14.03 7.99
N PHE A 203 -63.12 13.69 6.82
CA PHE A 203 -62.50 12.75 5.91
C PHE A 203 -61.15 13.25 5.39
N ARG A 204 -61.07 14.54 5.01
CA ARG A 204 -59.84 15.19 4.57
C ARG A 204 -58.73 15.10 5.65
N SER A 205 -59.10 15.32 6.91
CA SER A 205 -58.14 15.25 8.02
C SER A 205 -57.53 13.86 8.20
N LEU A 206 -58.30 12.80 7.91
CA LEU A 206 -57.78 11.41 7.94
C LEU A 206 -56.73 11.13 6.86
N VAL A 207 -56.83 11.79 5.70
CA VAL A 207 -55.96 11.57 4.54
C VAL A 207 -54.78 12.57 4.53
N GLU A 208 -55.06 13.87 4.75
CA GLU A 208 -54.08 14.94 4.57
C GLU A 208 -53.18 15.20 5.77
N ASN A 209 -53.57 14.80 6.99
CA ASN A 209 -52.74 14.97 8.20
C ASN A 209 -51.52 14.04 8.25
N VAL A 210 -51.36 13.21 7.24
CA VAL A 210 -50.19 12.32 7.09
C VAL A 210 -48.96 13.11 6.65
N ARG A 211 -48.08 13.38 7.60
CA ARG A 211 -46.80 14.05 7.30
C ARG A 211 -45.70 13.03 7.02
N ILE A 212 -45.35 12.90 5.76
CA ILE A 212 -44.17 12.11 5.32
C ILE A 212 -43.09 13.09 4.90
N GLY A 213 -42.20 13.44 5.82
CA GLY A 213 -41.20 14.46 5.57
C GLY A 213 -41.78 15.85 5.26
N LYS A 214 -41.00 16.66 4.54
CA LYS A 214 -41.36 18.04 4.15
C LYS A 214 -42.11 18.09 2.80
N THR A 215 -41.68 17.25 1.84
CA THR A 215 -42.22 17.22 0.47
C THR A 215 -43.26 16.13 0.26
N GLY A 216 -43.52 15.32 1.27
CA GLY A 216 -44.47 14.22 1.22
C GLY A 216 -45.89 14.70 0.99
N GLN A 217 -46.64 13.99 0.13
CA GLN A 217 -48.01 14.25 -0.23
C GLN A 217 -48.82 12.95 -0.19
N VAL A 218 -50.02 13.04 0.34
CA VAL A 218 -50.98 11.94 0.36
C VAL A 218 -52.28 12.44 -0.23
N TYR A 219 -52.85 11.70 -1.14
CA TYR A 219 -54.14 12.01 -1.75
C TYR A 219 -54.81 10.76 -2.32
N LEU A 220 -56.12 10.88 -2.60
CA LEU A 220 -56.94 9.85 -3.18
C LEU A 220 -57.36 10.24 -4.60
N LEU A 221 -57.34 9.28 -5.51
CA LEU A 221 -57.85 9.40 -6.88
C LEU A 221 -58.95 8.35 -7.08
N ASN A 222 -59.96 8.68 -7.87
CA ASN A 222 -60.89 7.66 -8.34
C ASN A 222 -60.34 6.84 -9.52
N ALA A 223 -61.13 5.94 -10.07
CA ALA A 223 -60.70 5.08 -11.18
C ALA A 223 -60.38 5.85 -12.47
N GLU A 224 -60.93 7.04 -12.65
CA GLU A 224 -60.71 7.95 -13.78
C GLU A 224 -59.50 8.89 -13.57
N GLY A 225 -58.86 8.82 -12.41
CA GLY A 225 -57.73 9.67 -12.04
C GLY A 225 -58.13 11.08 -11.56
N VAL A 226 -59.35 11.22 -11.05
CA VAL A 226 -59.87 12.48 -10.51
C VAL A 226 -59.61 12.56 -9.00
N PHE A 227 -59.15 13.70 -8.51
CA PHE A 227 -58.86 13.91 -7.09
C PHE A 227 -60.12 13.80 -6.21
N GLN A 228 -60.07 12.92 -5.23
CA GLN A 228 -61.09 12.75 -4.20
C GLN A 228 -60.72 13.50 -2.91
N THR A 229 -59.44 13.83 -2.74
CA THR A 229 -58.90 14.74 -1.71
C THR A 229 -57.92 15.70 -2.36
N SER A 230 -57.71 16.87 -1.79
CA SER A 230 -56.80 17.86 -2.34
C SER A 230 -55.35 17.46 -2.08
N PRO A 231 -54.48 17.38 -3.09
CA PRO A 231 -53.05 17.26 -2.86
C PRO A 231 -52.50 18.55 -2.26
N ARG A 232 -51.44 18.43 -1.45
CA ARG A 232 -50.85 19.56 -0.72
C ARG A 232 -50.25 20.65 -1.62
N VAL A 233 -49.76 20.32 -2.82
CA VAL A 233 -48.95 21.23 -3.64
C VAL A 233 -49.66 21.68 -4.92
N SER A 234 -50.44 20.83 -5.59
CA SER A 234 -51.10 21.21 -6.85
C SER A 234 -52.24 20.27 -7.20
N GLY A 235 -53.38 20.83 -7.52
CA GLY A 235 -54.64 20.15 -7.87
C GLY A 235 -55.72 20.45 -6.86
N ALA A 236 -56.98 20.53 -7.33
CA ALA A 236 -58.17 20.69 -6.49
C ALA A 236 -59.01 19.40 -6.52
N ILE A 237 -59.87 19.24 -5.52
CA ILE A 237 -60.86 18.16 -5.51
C ILE A 237 -61.66 18.22 -6.82
N MET A 238 -61.93 17.08 -7.43
CA MET A 238 -62.60 16.90 -8.72
C MET A 238 -61.81 17.32 -9.95
N GLU A 239 -60.59 17.79 -9.82
CA GLU A 239 -59.69 17.99 -10.96
C GLU A 239 -59.04 16.66 -11.38
N LYS A 240 -58.70 16.56 -12.67
CA LYS A 240 -58.00 15.40 -13.21
C LYS A 240 -56.51 15.47 -12.87
N SER A 241 -56.02 14.42 -12.25
CA SER A 241 -54.60 14.30 -11.90
C SER A 241 -53.72 14.01 -13.13
N THR A 242 -52.48 14.49 -13.09
CA THR A 242 -51.39 14.09 -14.03
C THR A 242 -50.67 12.82 -13.57
N TYR A 243 -51.13 12.19 -12.49
CA TYR A 243 -50.52 10.95 -12.00
C TYR A 243 -50.78 9.80 -12.98
N PRO A 244 -49.74 9.01 -13.33
CA PRO A 244 -49.91 7.89 -14.27
C PRO A 244 -50.73 6.77 -13.61
N MET A 245 -52.01 6.69 -14.01
CA MET A 245 -52.94 5.69 -13.51
C MET A 245 -52.63 4.30 -14.06
N GLU A 246 -52.76 3.29 -13.22
CA GLU A 246 -52.74 1.89 -13.61
C GLU A 246 -54.09 1.21 -13.34
N PRO A 247 -54.36 0.13 -14.06
CA PRO A 247 -55.57 -0.67 -13.79
C PRO A 247 -55.60 -1.14 -12.35
N TYR A 248 -56.84 -1.36 -11.84
CA TYR A 248 -57.04 -1.90 -10.50
C TYR A 248 -56.27 -3.20 -10.28
N HIS A 249 -55.46 -3.27 -9.22
CA HIS A 249 -54.75 -4.46 -8.78
C HIS A 249 -54.81 -4.54 -7.25
N GLN A 250 -54.68 -5.75 -6.74
CA GLN A 250 -54.54 -5.96 -5.29
C GLN A 250 -53.09 -5.82 -4.89
N GLY A 251 -52.83 -5.19 -3.74
CA GLY A 251 -51.50 -5.01 -3.16
C GLY A 251 -50.93 -3.61 -3.34
N LEU A 252 -49.68 -3.47 -2.83
CA LEU A 252 -48.94 -2.22 -2.83
C LEU A 252 -48.00 -2.17 -4.02
N GLN A 253 -47.87 -1.02 -4.63
CA GLN A 253 -46.84 -0.80 -5.65
C GLN A 253 -46.01 0.41 -5.29
N VAL A 254 -44.70 0.26 -5.43
CA VAL A 254 -43.76 1.36 -5.28
C VAL A 254 -43.16 1.69 -6.66
N ARG A 255 -43.16 2.97 -6.99
CA ARG A 255 -42.70 3.49 -8.28
C ARG A 255 -41.80 4.69 -8.08
N THR A 256 -40.90 4.86 -9.01
CA THR A 256 -40.13 6.10 -9.17
C THR A 256 -40.72 6.89 -10.32
N LEU A 257 -41.07 8.14 -10.07
CA LEU A 257 -41.66 9.06 -11.05
C LEU A 257 -40.56 10.03 -11.51
N GLU A 258 -40.29 10.02 -12.80
CA GLU A 258 -39.29 10.87 -13.45
C GLU A 258 -39.91 11.59 -14.66
N GLY A 259 -39.39 12.76 -15.00
CA GLY A 259 -39.83 13.51 -16.19
C GLY A 259 -41.27 14.07 -16.12
N LEU A 260 -41.87 14.15 -14.94
CA LEU A 260 -43.18 14.79 -14.78
C LEU A 260 -43.01 16.30 -14.96
N ILE A 261 -43.84 16.88 -15.82
CA ILE A 261 -43.90 18.32 -16.07
C ILE A 261 -45.04 18.92 -15.25
N ASP A 262 -44.80 20.00 -14.57
CA ASP A 262 -45.87 20.72 -13.86
C ASP A 262 -46.77 21.54 -14.80
N ALA A 263 -47.85 22.12 -14.28
CA ALA A 263 -48.79 22.95 -15.05
C ALA A 263 -48.15 24.21 -15.65
N GLN A 264 -46.92 24.56 -15.24
CA GLN A 264 -46.14 25.71 -15.70
C GLN A 264 -45.04 25.32 -16.70
N GLY A 265 -44.96 24.01 -17.09
CA GLY A 265 -43.97 23.50 -18.05
C GLY A 265 -42.62 23.22 -17.44
N LYS A 266 -42.45 23.26 -16.12
CA LYS A 266 -41.18 22.95 -15.42
C LYS A 266 -41.13 21.48 -15.05
N GLU A 267 -39.97 20.85 -15.28
CA GLU A 267 -39.73 19.48 -14.88
C GLU A 267 -39.73 19.37 -13.32
N ARG A 268 -40.54 18.47 -12.81
CA ARG A 268 -40.57 18.19 -11.37
C ARG A 268 -39.38 17.34 -10.95
N PRO A 269 -38.88 17.52 -9.73
CA PRO A 269 -37.82 16.66 -9.22
C PRO A 269 -38.28 15.18 -9.24
N ARG A 270 -37.35 14.29 -9.35
CA ARG A 270 -37.58 12.85 -9.25
C ARG A 270 -38.29 12.54 -7.94
N GLN A 271 -39.40 11.78 -8.00
CA GLN A 271 -40.22 11.44 -6.85
C GLN A 271 -40.32 9.93 -6.67
N ILE A 272 -40.42 9.48 -5.42
CA ILE A 272 -40.82 8.11 -5.10
C ILE A 272 -42.29 8.15 -4.72
N ALA A 273 -43.08 7.23 -5.25
CA ALA A 273 -44.48 7.07 -4.95
C ALA A 273 -44.78 5.62 -4.57
N CYS A 274 -45.63 5.47 -3.55
CA CYS A 274 -46.22 4.19 -3.19
C CYS A 274 -47.72 4.33 -3.31
N GLN A 275 -48.38 3.35 -3.93
CA GLN A 275 -49.81 3.38 -4.20
C GLN A 275 -50.52 2.09 -3.78
N ALA A 276 -51.78 2.22 -3.40
CA ALA A 276 -52.64 1.11 -3.06
C ALA A 276 -54.10 1.40 -3.43
N TRP A 277 -54.78 0.44 -4.01
CA TRP A 277 -56.22 0.53 -4.28
C TRP A 277 -57.03 0.18 -3.05
N LEU A 278 -58.09 0.98 -2.81
CA LEU A 278 -59.16 0.64 -1.90
C LEU A 278 -60.16 -0.25 -2.65
N PRO A 279 -60.73 -1.27 -2.00
CA PRO A 279 -61.68 -2.18 -2.67
C PRO A 279 -63.05 -1.55 -2.92
N ASN A 280 -63.52 -0.72 -1.97
CA ASN A 280 -64.80 -0.03 -2.05
C ASN A 280 -64.78 1.25 -1.18
N PRO A 281 -64.92 2.48 -1.75
CA PRO A 281 -64.96 2.73 -3.19
C PRO A 281 -63.62 2.39 -3.87
N ARG A 282 -63.62 2.20 -5.18
CA ARG A 282 -62.37 1.93 -5.94
C ARG A 282 -61.57 3.21 -6.11
N TRP A 283 -60.95 3.62 -5.01
CA TRP A 283 -60.07 4.77 -4.99
C TRP A 283 -58.63 4.33 -4.83
N LEU A 284 -57.72 5.06 -5.51
CA LEU A 284 -56.28 4.84 -5.43
C LEU A 284 -55.69 5.80 -4.38
N LEU A 285 -55.16 5.24 -3.30
CA LEU A 285 -54.36 5.98 -2.33
C LEU A 285 -52.95 6.14 -2.91
N VAL A 286 -52.51 7.37 -3.06
CA VAL A 286 -51.15 7.70 -3.52
C VAL A 286 -50.42 8.46 -2.42
N VAL A 287 -49.25 7.93 -2.08
CA VAL A 287 -48.27 8.57 -1.18
C VAL A 287 -47.00 8.80 -1.97
N LYS A 288 -46.58 10.06 -2.08
CA LYS A 288 -45.37 10.41 -2.82
C LYS A 288 -44.51 11.40 -2.07
N GLN A 289 -43.18 11.35 -2.32
CA GLN A 289 -42.19 12.25 -1.74
C GLN A 289 -41.06 12.48 -2.73
N ASP A 290 -40.36 13.60 -2.62
CA ASP A 290 -39.15 13.84 -3.45
C ASP A 290 -38.08 12.82 -3.11
N TYR A 291 -37.49 12.22 -4.18
CA TYR A 291 -36.50 11.17 -4.05
C TYR A 291 -35.25 11.64 -3.27
N ALA A 292 -34.83 12.88 -3.50
CA ALA A 292 -33.71 13.47 -2.79
C ALA A 292 -33.92 13.50 -1.28
N GLU A 293 -35.13 13.94 -0.82
CA GLU A 293 -35.46 13.96 0.60
C GLU A 293 -35.61 12.57 1.18
N ALA A 294 -36.28 11.66 0.46
CA ALA A 294 -36.48 10.28 0.90
C ALA A 294 -35.14 9.53 1.16
N PHE A 295 -34.06 9.89 0.42
CA PHE A 295 -32.73 9.29 0.53
C PHE A 295 -31.67 10.23 1.10
N ASP A 296 -32.06 11.34 1.73
CA ASP A 296 -31.14 12.35 2.26
C ASP A 296 -30.18 11.75 3.30
N ASP A 297 -30.68 10.95 4.24
CA ASP A 297 -29.88 10.23 5.23
C ASP A 297 -28.84 9.29 4.58
N VAL A 298 -29.21 8.66 3.46
CA VAL A 298 -28.29 7.79 2.70
C VAL A 298 -27.19 8.60 2.04
N ASN A 299 -27.53 9.74 1.47
CA ASN A 299 -26.58 10.64 0.83
C ASN A 299 -25.59 11.24 1.85
N TYR A 300 -26.08 11.64 3.02
CA TYR A 300 -25.23 12.07 4.14
C TYR A 300 -24.28 10.96 4.60
N ALA A 301 -24.77 9.75 4.80
CA ALA A 301 -23.94 8.62 5.20
C ALA A 301 -22.87 8.29 4.15
N ASN A 302 -23.22 8.33 2.86
CA ASN A 302 -22.27 8.14 1.77
C ASN A 302 -21.20 9.22 1.76
N LEU A 303 -21.57 10.49 1.95
CA LEU A 303 -20.61 11.60 2.03
C LEU A 303 -19.61 11.40 3.19
N TRP A 304 -20.11 11.09 4.39
CA TRP A 304 -19.26 10.83 5.54
C TRP A 304 -18.36 9.60 5.37
N THR A 305 -18.87 8.56 4.72
CA THR A 305 -18.05 7.39 4.37
C THR A 305 -16.91 7.75 3.43
N LEU A 306 -17.17 8.58 2.41
CA LEU A 306 -16.12 9.09 1.51
C LEU A 306 -15.10 9.95 2.24
N VAL A 307 -15.53 10.87 3.10
CA VAL A 307 -14.65 11.71 3.91
C VAL A 307 -13.77 10.84 4.81
N PHE A 308 -14.35 9.86 5.49
CA PHE A 308 -13.61 8.92 6.34
C PHE A 308 -12.57 8.13 5.56
N LEU A 309 -12.92 7.61 4.37
CA LEU A 309 -11.99 6.89 3.50
C LEU A 309 -10.82 7.76 3.06
N HIS A 310 -11.08 9.02 2.68
CA HIS A 310 -10.01 9.95 2.28
C HIS A 310 -9.08 10.31 3.44
N VAL A 311 -9.64 10.61 4.62
CA VAL A 311 -8.84 10.91 5.82
C VAL A 311 -8.00 9.70 6.23
N SER A 312 -8.58 8.50 6.21
CA SER A 312 -7.87 7.26 6.53
C SER A 312 -6.76 6.98 5.51
N ALA A 313 -7.02 7.15 4.21
CA ALA A 313 -6.02 6.96 3.16
C ALA A 313 -4.85 7.95 3.29
N LEU A 314 -5.14 9.21 3.59
CA LEU A 314 -4.11 10.23 3.85
C LEU A 314 -3.27 9.90 5.09
N SER A 315 -3.92 9.47 6.18
CA SER A 315 -3.24 9.06 7.42
C SER A 315 -2.32 7.86 7.17
N ILE A 316 -2.80 6.85 6.43
CA ILE A 316 -1.98 5.68 6.03
C ILE A 316 -0.78 6.14 5.20
N LEU A 317 -0.97 7.02 4.22
CA LEU A 317 0.11 7.54 3.39
C LEU A 317 1.20 8.22 4.24
N ILE A 318 0.81 9.08 5.17
CA ILE A 318 1.74 9.78 6.08
C ILE A 318 2.53 8.76 6.91
N VAL A 319 1.83 7.81 7.55
CA VAL A 319 2.47 6.79 8.41
C VAL A 319 3.43 5.91 7.60
N VAL A 320 3.02 5.45 6.40
CA VAL A 320 3.85 4.64 5.52
C VAL A 320 5.12 5.39 5.11
N VAL A 321 5.01 6.68 4.76
CA VAL A 321 6.17 7.51 4.38
C VAL A 321 7.11 7.70 5.57
N LEU A 322 6.58 7.94 6.77
CA LEU A 322 7.38 8.10 7.99
C LEU A 322 8.13 6.80 8.34
N ILE A 323 7.44 5.67 8.32
CA ILE A 323 8.05 4.35 8.58
C ILE A 323 9.12 4.04 7.52
N ALA A 324 8.82 4.28 6.24
CA ALA A 324 9.78 4.05 5.16
C ALA A 324 11.04 4.90 5.32
N ARG A 325 10.91 6.18 5.66
CA ARG A 325 12.04 7.06 5.96
C ARG A 325 12.85 6.58 7.15
N TYR A 326 12.19 6.20 8.23
CA TYR A 326 12.85 5.66 9.42
C TYR A 326 13.66 4.38 9.08
N MET A 327 13.04 3.43 8.38
CA MET A 327 13.69 2.17 8.01
C MET A 327 14.89 2.38 7.08
N ILE A 328 14.79 3.28 6.10
CA ILE A 328 15.92 3.60 5.22
C ILE A 328 17.07 4.24 6.00
N ASN A 329 16.78 5.12 6.96
CA ASN A 329 17.81 5.69 7.82
C ASN A 329 18.50 4.63 8.69
N VAL A 330 17.73 3.68 9.25
CA VAL A 330 18.29 2.56 10.02
C VAL A 330 19.20 1.70 9.16
N ILE A 331 18.78 1.35 7.94
CA ILE A 331 19.60 0.56 7.00
C ILE A 331 20.89 1.31 6.64
N ARG A 332 20.79 2.61 6.33
CA ARG A 332 21.95 3.43 5.98
C ARG A 332 22.97 3.49 7.14
N ASN A 333 22.50 3.72 8.35
CA ASN A 333 23.40 3.76 9.52
C ASN A 333 24.08 2.41 9.77
N ARG A 334 23.36 1.31 9.55
CA ARG A 334 23.92 -0.05 9.65
C ARG A 334 24.97 -0.32 8.57
N ASP A 335 24.72 0.10 7.33
CA ASP A 335 25.69 -0.04 6.25
C ASP A 335 26.99 0.77 6.55
N GLU A 336 26.86 2.01 7.04
CA GLU A 336 27.99 2.87 7.44
C GLU A 336 28.78 2.26 8.61
N GLU A 337 28.09 1.69 9.62
CA GLU A 337 28.73 1.01 10.75
C GLU A 337 29.49 -0.25 10.32
N ALA A 338 28.90 -1.04 9.42
CA ALA A 338 29.55 -2.23 8.87
C ALA A 338 30.83 -1.89 8.07
N GLU A 339 30.82 -0.83 7.27
CA GLU A 339 32.02 -0.34 6.56
C GLU A 339 33.11 0.08 7.57
N ARG A 340 32.74 0.84 8.60
CA ARG A 340 33.70 1.27 9.63
C ARG A 340 34.32 0.11 10.40
N LEU A 341 33.52 -0.88 10.77
CA LEU A 341 34.03 -2.08 11.45
C LEU A 341 34.98 -2.87 10.55
N ASN A 342 34.67 -2.99 9.26
CA ASN A 342 35.55 -3.67 8.30
C ASN A 342 36.90 -2.96 8.14
N GLU A 343 36.93 -1.62 8.12
CA GLU A 343 38.17 -0.83 8.14
C GLU A 343 38.99 -1.08 9.42
N GLN A 344 38.35 -1.13 10.57
CA GLN A 344 39.04 -1.43 11.85
C GLN A 344 39.64 -2.84 11.86
N LEU A 345 38.93 -3.84 11.33
CA LEU A 345 39.45 -5.20 11.21
C LEU A 345 40.66 -5.28 10.30
N LEU A 346 40.66 -4.57 9.17
CA LEU A 346 41.81 -4.49 8.27
C LEU A 346 43.04 -3.86 8.96
N GLN A 347 42.82 -2.81 9.74
CA GLN A 347 43.87 -2.14 10.50
C GLN A 347 44.44 -3.03 11.62
N ALA A 348 43.59 -3.73 12.36
CA ALA A 348 43.99 -4.65 13.41
C ALA A 348 44.81 -5.82 12.83
N GLY A 349 44.41 -6.35 11.68
CA GLY A 349 45.13 -7.40 10.99
C GLY A 349 46.51 -6.96 10.50
N LYS A 350 46.65 -5.71 10.03
CA LYS A 350 47.93 -5.12 9.65
C LYS A 350 48.89 -5.02 10.85
N LEU A 351 48.39 -4.58 12.00
CA LEU A 351 49.17 -4.49 13.22
C LEU A 351 49.59 -5.87 13.74
N ALA A 352 48.73 -6.88 13.65
CA ALA A 352 49.03 -8.24 14.04
C ALA A 352 50.16 -8.83 13.17
N SER A 353 50.10 -8.62 11.85
CA SER A 353 51.18 -9.06 10.93
C SER A 353 52.52 -8.38 11.21
N ILE A 354 52.53 -7.10 11.60
CA ILE A 354 53.75 -6.39 12.04
C ILE A 354 54.30 -7.04 13.32
N GLY A 355 53.43 -7.40 14.28
CA GLY A 355 53.83 -8.05 15.52
C GLY A 355 54.52 -9.39 15.30
N GLU A 356 54.00 -10.24 14.41
CA GLU A 356 54.61 -11.56 14.06
C GLU A 356 55.95 -11.40 13.39
N LEU A 357 56.11 -10.42 12.49
CA LEU A 357 57.37 -10.17 11.79
C LEU A 357 58.43 -9.43 12.62
N SER A 358 58.05 -8.80 13.74
CA SER A 358 58.95 -7.94 14.54
C SER A 358 60.19 -8.68 15.06
N ALA A 359 60.05 -9.96 15.43
CA ALA A 359 61.16 -10.77 15.89
C ALA A 359 62.20 -11.04 14.73
N GLY A 360 61.70 -11.34 13.53
CA GLY A 360 62.54 -11.53 12.34
C GLY A 360 63.29 -10.27 11.92
N VAL A 361 62.57 -9.12 11.91
CA VAL A 361 63.18 -7.82 11.57
C VAL A 361 64.23 -7.39 12.59
N ALA A 362 64.02 -7.63 13.89
CA ALA A 362 65.02 -7.37 14.91
C ALA A 362 66.29 -8.19 14.67
N HIS A 363 66.16 -9.47 14.33
CA HIS A 363 67.27 -10.32 13.93
C HIS A 363 68.01 -9.83 12.67
N GLU A 364 67.22 -9.39 11.67
CA GLU A 364 67.76 -8.88 10.42
C GLU A 364 68.51 -7.54 10.56
N ILE A 365 68.17 -6.69 11.49
CA ILE A 365 68.88 -5.44 11.81
C ILE A 365 70.12 -5.74 12.65
N ASN A 366 70.02 -6.64 13.63
CA ASN A 366 71.13 -6.96 14.52
C ASN A 366 72.27 -7.62 13.79
N ASN A 367 72.02 -8.39 12.72
CA ASN A 367 73.09 -9.07 11.99
C ASN A 367 74.04 -8.11 11.26
N PRO A 368 73.63 -7.18 10.39
CA PRO A 368 74.54 -6.20 9.78
C PRO A 368 75.20 -5.34 10.84
N LEU A 369 74.54 -5.02 11.97
CA LEU A 369 75.19 -4.33 13.08
C LEU A 369 76.33 -5.16 13.70
N ALA A 370 76.17 -6.48 13.88
CA ALA A 370 77.22 -7.36 14.37
C ALA A 370 78.43 -7.39 13.39
N ILE A 371 78.13 -7.44 12.09
CA ILE A 371 79.22 -7.38 11.07
C ILE A 371 79.96 -6.04 11.14
N ILE A 372 79.22 -4.92 11.22
CA ILE A 372 79.84 -3.59 11.37
C ILE A 372 80.72 -3.53 12.64
N LEU A 373 80.26 -4.10 13.73
CA LEU A 373 81.04 -4.17 14.97
C LEU A 373 82.33 -5.05 14.79
N THR A 374 82.21 -6.16 14.08
CA THR A 374 83.33 -7.05 13.77
C THR A 374 84.39 -6.35 12.89
N GLU A 375 83.94 -5.74 11.78
CA GLU A 375 84.86 -5.00 10.87
C GLU A 375 85.52 -3.83 11.61
N ARG A 376 84.80 -3.09 12.44
CA ARG A 376 85.39 -2.07 13.30
C ARG A 376 86.46 -2.65 14.22
N GLN A 377 86.23 -3.83 14.84
CA GLN A 377 87.21 -4.47 15.70
C GLN A 377 88.46 -4.89 14.92
N LEU A 378 88.32 -5.48 13.69
CA LEU A 378 89.44 -5.82 12.81
C LEU A 378 90.30 -4.62 12.45
N LEU A 379 89.70 -3.47 12.17
CA LEU A 379 90.41 -2.21 11.92
C LEU A 379 91.23 -1.72 13.13
N LEU A 380 90.63 -1.83 14.34
CA LEU A 380 91.29 -1.46 15.55
C LEU A 380 92.49 -2.36 15.86
N ASP A 381 92.37 -3.64 15.58
CA ASP A 381 93.48 -4.59 15.81
C ASP A 381 94.55 -4.48 14.70
N ALA A 382 94.19 -4.25 13.45
CA ALA A 382 95.12 -3.95 12.39
C ALA A 382 95.96 -2.70 12.71
N GLY A 383 95.32 -1.63 13.25
CA GLY A 383 95.98 -0.40 13.66
C GLY A 383 96.99 -0.56 14.84
N LYS A 384 96.93 -1.68 15.59
CA LYS A 384 97.89 -2.00 16.65
C LYS A 384 99.07 -2.73 16.15
N HIS A 385 98.94 -3.48 15.09
CA HIS A 385 99.96 -4.43 14.62
C HIS A 385 100.64 -4.05 13.27
N LEU A 386 99.97 -3.23 12.45
CA LEU A 386 100.43 -2.78 11.17
C LEU A 386 100.72 -1.28 11.14
N SER A 387 101.68 -0.83 10.37
CA SER A 387 101.91 0.60 10.14
C SER A 387 100.79 1.19 9.27
N PRO A 388 100.19 2.36 9.59
CA PRO A 388 99.14 2.98 8.75
C PRO A 388 99.58 3.24 7.28
N SER A 389 100.90 3.26 7.02
CA SER A 389 101.42 3.46 5.66
C SER A 389 101.79 2.15 4.95
N SER A 390 101.49 0.98 5.54
CA SER A 390 101.75 -0.31 4.89
C SER A 390 100.66 -0.64 3.87
N PRO A 391 101.00 -1.28 2.73
CA PRO A 391 99.98 -1.69 1.75
C PRO A 391 98.95 -2.65 2.32
N GLU A 392 99.36 -3.54 3.22
CA GLU A 392 98.47 -4.50 3.88
C GLU A 392 97.44 -3.82 4.78
N PHE A 393 97.81 -2.72 5.48
CA PHE A 393 96.84 -1.93 6.28
C PHE A 393 95.87 -1.20 5.38
N GLN A 394 96.33 -0.62 4.24
CA GLN A 394 95.47 0.10 3.32
C GLN A 394 94.43 -0.82 2.67
N GLU A 395 94.81 -1.99 2.20
CA GLU A 395 93.96 -3.01 1.63
C GLU A 395 92.87 -3.45 2.65
N GLN A 396 93.26 -3.81 3.87
CA GLN A 396 92.37 -4.22 4.94
C GLN A 396 91.46 -3.09 5.38
N PHE A 397 91.89 -1.84 5.37
CA PHE A 397 91.09 -0.66 5.68
C PHE A 397 90.05 -0.43 4.60
N GLU A 398 90.41 -0.49 3.31
CA GLU A 398 89.41 -0.33 2.23
C GLU A 398 88.41 -1.46 2.22
N ASP A 399 88.79 -2.70 2.42
CA ASP A 399 87.86 -3.84 2.49
C ASP A 399 86.90 -3.74 3.64
N SER A 400 87.36 -3.42 4.84
CA SER A 400 86.48 -3.26 6.02
C SER A 400 85.57 -2.07 5.86
N MET A 401 86.00 -0.92 5.30
CA MET A 401 85.19 0.23 5.03
C MET A 401 84.05 -0.08 4.01
N ASN A 402 84.39 -0.80 2.94
CA ASN A 402 83.43 -1.24 1.94
C ASN A 402 82.40 -2.19 2.54
N GLN A 403 82.80 -3.11 3.43
CA GLN A 403 81.88 -3.99 4.16
C GLN A 403 81.00 -3.22 5.11
N ILE A 404 81.49 -2.25 5.86
CA ILE A 404 80.69 -1.38 6.75
C ILE A 404 79.61 -0.63 5.94
N ASP A 405 80.02 0.02 4.83
CA ASP A 405 79.05 0.74 3.97
C ASP A 405 77.98 -0.16 3.42
N LEU A 406 78.34 -1.36 2.94
CA LEU A 406 77.39 -2.36 2.47
C LEU A 406 76.32 -2.71 3.55
N GLN A 407 76.81 -2.95 4.79
CA GLN A 407 75.89 -3.28 5.90
C GLN A 407 75.04 -2.11 6.34
N VAL A 408 75.55 -0.87 6.34
CA VAL A 408 74.74 0.36 6.61
C VAL A 408 73.63 0.54 5.58
N GLN A 409 73.97 0.38 4.28
CA GLN A 409 72.96 0.43 3.22
C GLN A 409 71.86 -0.66 3.39
N ARG A 410 72.32 -1.85 3.84
CA ARG A 410 71.39 -2.95 4.15
C ARG A 410 70.47 -2.62 5.30
N CYS A 411 70.96 -2.07 6.42
CA CYS A 411 70.13 -1.59 7.55
C CYS A 411 69.14 -0.52 7.10
N LYS A 412 69.60 0.45 6.29
CA LYS A 412 68.72 1.52 5.75
C LYS A 412 67.58 0.94 4.93
N ARG A 413 67.83 -0.05 4.06
CA ARG A 413 66.80 -0.71 3.25
C ARG A 413 65.80 -1.47 4.10
N ILE A 414 66.26 -2.25 5.09
CA ILE A 414 65.35 -2.96 6.02
C ILE A 414 64.44 -1.99 6.79
N THR A 415 65.00 -0.93 7.35
CA THR A 415 64.22 0.06 8.09
C THR A 415 63.27 0.85 7.20
N GLN A 416 63.65 1.19 5.99
CA GLN A 416 62.78 1.85 5.02
C GLN A 416 61.60 0.94 4.60
N ASN A 417 61.84 -0.34 4.34
CA ASN A 417 60.80 -1.30 4.01
C ASN A 417 59.81 -1.48 5.18
N LEU A 418 60.30 -1.56 6.42
CA LEU A 418 59.47 -1.64 7.60
C LEU A 418 58.64 -0.35 7.82
N LEU A 419 59.21 0.82 7.60
CA LEU A 419 58.51 2.10 7.69
C LEU A 419 57.45 2.28 6.60
N ARG A 420 57.70 1.80 5.36
CA ARG A 420 56.70 1.73 4.29
C ARG A 420 55.54 0.84 4.69
N PHE A 421 55.78 -0.29 5.34
CA PHE A 421 54.76 -1.19 5.84
C PHE A 421 53.94 -0.61 7.01
N SER A 422 54.61 0.10 7.95
CA SER A 422 53.99 0.69 9.16
C SER A 422 53.23 1.97 8.90
N ARG A 423 53.63 2.77 7.90
CA ARG A 423 52.94 4.04 7.63
C ARG A 423 51.50 3.83 7.21
N ARG A 424 50.60 4.67 7.72
CA ARG A 424 49.26 4.95 7.16
C ARG A 424 49.47 5.57 5.77
N THR A 425 49.77 4.77 4.78
CA THR A 425 49.73 5.23 3.40
C THR A 425 48.26 5.28 3.06
N GLU A 426 47.75 6.47 2.79
CA GLU A 426 46.46 6.64 2.10
C GLU A 426 46.53 5.68 0.90
N SER A 427 45.47 4.87 0.73
CA SER A 427 45.40 3.91 -0.37
C SER A 427 45.56 4.69 -1.68
N LEU A 428 46.75 4.62 -2.27
CA LEU A 428 47.06 5.29 -3.53
C LEU A 428 47.13 4.23 -4.61
N ILE A 429 46.25 4.35 -5.61
CA ILE A 429 46.37 3.51 -6.81
C ILE A 429 47.47 4.10 -7.69
N GLU A 430 48.50 3.31 -7.92
CA GLU A 430 49.61 3.67 -8.80
C GLU A 430 49.89 2.55 -9.80
N THR A 431 50.71 2.86 -10.79
CA THR A 431 51.17 1.86 -11.77
C THR A 431 52.25 1.00 -11.13
N VAL A 432 51.98 -0.31 -11.03
CA VAL A 432 52.85 -1.29 -10.39
C VAL A 432 53.40 -2.26 -11.44
N ASP A 433 54.73 -2.38 -11.50
CA ASP A 433 55.38 -3.52 -12.12
C ASP A 433 55.32 -4.71 -11.15
N LEU A 434 54.37 -5.62 -11.41
CA LEU A 434 54.10 -6.72 -10.50
C LEU A 434 55.26 -7.71 -10.39
N ASN A 435 56.02 -7.92 -11.46
CA ASN A 435 57.19 -8.81 -11.43
C ASN A 435 58.31 -8.25 -10.54
N ALA A 436 58.66 -6.98 -10.72
CA ALA A 436 59.63 -6.30 -9.86
C ALA A 436 59.15 -6.28 -8.40
N PHE A 437 57.88 -6.02 -8.18
CA PHE A 437 57.26 -6.00 -6.85
C PHE A 437 57.31 -7.38 -6.16
N ILE A 438 57.00 -8.48 -6.86
CA ILE A 438 57.08 -9.84 -6.32
C ILE A 438 58.51 -10.19 -5.97
N GLN A 439 59.49 -9.79 -6.80
CA GLN A 439 60.91 -10.01 -6.52
C GLN A 439 61.34 -9.30 -5.22
N GLU A 440 60.94 -8.04 -5.01
CA GLU A 440 61.21 -7.32 -3.76
C GLU A 440 60.65 -8.05 -2.53
N VAL A 441 59.42 -8.57 -2.63
CA VAL A 441 58.80 -9.32 -1.52
C VAL A 441 59.51 -10.64 -1.27
N VAL A 442 59.91 -11.37 -2.32
CA VAL A 442 60.66 -12.61 -2.20
C VAL A 442 62.03 -12.36 -1.57
N GLU A 443 62.76 -11.32 -2.00
CA GLU A 443 64.07 -10.94 -1.39
C GLU A 443 63.89 -10.60 0.11
N LEU A 444 62.84 -9.93 0.50
CA LEU A 444 62.56 -9.64 1.89
C LEU A 444 62.39 -10.91 2.73
N MET A 445 61.73 -11.93 2.16
CA MET A 445 61.38 -13.19 2.86
C MET A 445 62.43 -14.30 2.69
N ASP A 446 63.44 -14.15 1.82
CA ASP A 446 64.38 -15.20 1.45
C ASP A 446 65.20 -15.75 2.65
N ARG A 447 65.51 -14.88 3.58
CA ARG A 447 66.28 -15.30 4.76
C ARG A 447 65.42 -16.12 5.72
N GLU A 448 64.17 -15.73 5.95
CA GLU A 448 63.20 -16.46 6.79
C GLU A 448 62.93 -17.83 6.17
N ALA A 449 62.73 -17.87 4.87
CA ALA A 449 62.52 -19.11 4.14
C ALA A 449 63.73 -20.04 4.29
N ARG A 450 64.98 -19.53 4.13
CA ARG A 450 66.22 -20.33 4.30
C ARG A 450 66.38 -20.84 5.73
N SER A 451 66.04 -20.03 6.74
CA SER A 451 66.14 -20.47 8.14
C SER A 451 65.13 -21.59 8.45
N SER A 452 63.98 -21.63 7.72
CA SER A 452 62.94 -22.68 7.78
C SER A 452 63.21 -23.84 6.80
N GLY A 453 64.35 -23.88 6.09
CA GLY A 453 64.71 -24.93 5.11
C GLY A 453 63.91 -24.86 3.80
N VAL A 454 63.29 -23.71 3.48
CA VAL A 454 62.49 -23.47 2.29
C VAL A 454 63.24 -22.71 1.22
N LYS A 455 63.08 -23.10 -0.05
CA LYS A 455 63.68 -22.42 -1.23
C LYS A 455 62.57 -21.77 -2.06
N PHE A 456 62.79 -20.52 -2.50
CA PHE A 456 61.92 -19.85 -3.48
C PHE A 456 62.31 -20.21 -4.92
N PHE A 457 61.25 -20.36 -5.74
CA PHE A 457 61.36 -20.46 -7.20
C PHE A 457 60.38 -19.47 -7.81
N THR A 458 60.88 -18.59 -8.67
CA THR A 458 60.08 -17.59 -9.37
C THR A 458 60.02 -17.86 -10.85
N GLU A 459 58.86 -17.99 -11.43
CA GLU A 459 58.61 -18.14 -12.87
C GLU A 459 57.70 -16.99 -13.31
N LEU A 460 58.28 -15.84 -13.61
CA LEU A 460 57.56 -14.60 -13.86
C LEU A 460 57.47 -14.35 -15.38
N ASP A 461 56.23 -14.07 -15.88
CA ASP A 461 56.01 -13.77 -17.31
C ASP A 461 56.71 -12.44 -17.69
N PRO A 462 57.76 -12.47 -18.54
CA PRO A 462 58.50 -11.26 -18.91
C PRO A 462 57.67 -10.25 -19.73
N LYS A 463 56.50 -10.65 -20.25
CA LYS A 463 55.61 -9.82 -21.05
C LYS A 463 54.42 -9.28 -20.23
N LEU A 464 54.45 -9.43 -18.92
CA LEU A 464 53.37 -8.96 -18.07
C LEU A 464 53.23 -7.43 -18.13
N PRO A 465 52.08 -6.88 -18.54
CA PRO A 465 51.88 -5.43 -18.53
C PRO A 465 51.78 -4.92 -17.08
N PRO A 466 52.22 -3.67 -16.83
CA PRO A 466 52.00 -3.08 -15.51
C PRO A 466 50.50 -2.98 -15.17
N LEU A 467 50.17 -3.14 -13.90
CA LEU A 467 48.79 -3.03 -13.43
C LEU A 467 48.61 -1.78 -12.58
N LEU A 468 47.41 -1.21 -12.61
CA LEU A 468 46.98 -0.16 -11.69
C LEU A 468 46.48 -0.80 -10.40
N SER A 469 47.16 -0.59 -9.26
CA SER A 469 46.80 -1.20 -8.00
C SER A 469 47.39 -0.42 -6.82
N ASP A 470 47.05 -0.83 -5.60
CA ASP A 470 47.63 -0.31 -4.36
C ASP A 470 48.79 -1.21 -3.90
N PRO A 471 50.03 -0.74 -4.01
CA PRO A 471 51.19 -1.55 -3.63
C PRO A 471 51.20 -2.00 -2.18
N SER A 472 50.66 -1.17 -1.28
CA SER A 472 50.60 -1.50 0.15
C SER A 472 49.66 -2.67 0.45
N GLN A 473 48.57 -2.75 -0.28
CA GLN A 473 47.59 -3.86 -0.18
C GLN A 473 48.13 -5.13 -0.85
N LEU A 474 48.75 -5.00 -2.02
CA LEU A 474 49.43 -6.12 -2.69
C LEU A 474 50.52 -6.70 -1.80
N GLN A 475 51.32 -5.85 -1.17
CA GLN A 475 52.37 -6.29 -0.25
C GLN A 475 51.78 -7.11 0.91
N GLN A 476 50.70 -6.68 1.49
CA GLN A 476 50.00 -7.41 2.57
C GLN A 476 49.51 -8.77 2.11
N VAL A 477 48.93 -8.86 0.90
CA VAL A 477 48.45 -10.14 0.35
C VAL A 477 49.62 -11.10 0.16
N PHE A 478 50.69 -10.68 -0.53
CA PHE A 478 51.83 -11.57 -0.82
C PHE A 478 52.61 -11.95 0.43
N LEU A 479 52.84 -11.03 1.37
CA LEU A 479 53.48 -11.35 2.64
C LEU A 479 52.67 -12.39 3.42
N ASN A 480 51.35 -12.24 3.55
CA ASN A 480 50.54 -13.21 4.25
C ASN A 480 50.54 -14.60 3.60
N LEU A 481 50.50 -14.65 2.26
CA LEU A 481 50.54 -15.94 1.54
C LEU A 481 51.89 -16.62 1.62
N ILE A 482 52.98 -15.86 1.48
CA ILE A 482 54.36 -16.37 1.54
C ILE A 482 54.69 -16.82 2.97
N THR A 483 54.32 -16.06 4.00
CA THR A 483 54.51 -16.47 5.40
C THR A 483 53.74 -17.76 5.70
N ASN A 484 52.48 -17.87 5.24
CA ASN A 484 51.72 -19.10 5.40
C ASN A 484 52.37 -20.29 4.68
N ALA A 485 52.96 -20.07 3.50
CA ALA A 485 53.67 -21.09 2.74
C ALA A 485 54.94 -21.55 3.47
N ILE A 486 55.71 -20.63 4.08
CA ILE A 486 56.90 -20.95 4.89
C ILE A 486 56.47 -21.74 6.14
N ASP A 487 55.46 -21.26 6.88
CA ASP A 487 54.98 -21.92 8.10
C ASP A 487 54.42 -23.33 7.85
N ALA A 488 53.90 -23.60 6.65
CA ALA A 488 53.43 -24.93 6.27
C ALA A 488 54.54 -26.00 6.20
N HIS A 489 55.83 -25.60 6.22
CA HIS A 489 56.99 -26.48 6.19
C HIS A 489 57.59 -26.75 7.58
N ASP A 490 57.02 -26.23 8.69
CA ASP A 490 57.57 -26.38 10.04
C ASP A 490 57.98 -27.85 10.32
N GLY A 491 59.31 -28.08 10.47
CA GLY A 491 59.90 -29.39 10.76
C GLY A 491 60.16 -30.32 9.54
N LYS A 492 59.94 -29.89 8.29
CA LYS A 492 60.30 -30.69 7.09
C LYS A 492 61.62 -30.19 6.46
N PRO A 493 62.58 -31.04 6.23
CA PRO A 493 63.77 -30.68 5.45
C PRO A 493 63.41 -30.55 3.96
N TYR A 494 63.93 -29.50 3.30
CA TYR A 494 63.85 -29.26 1.83
C TYR A 494 62.44 -28.91 1.33
N GLY A 495 61.79 -27.82 1.86
CA GLY A 495 60.61 -27.22 1.31
C GLY A 495 60.85 -26.30 0.12
N SER A 496 59.81 -26.09 -0.68
CA SER A 496 59.86 -25.09 -1.76
C SER A 496 58.54 -24.27 -1.83
N VAL A 497 58.72 -22.99 -2.17
CA VAL A 497 57.58 -22.10 -2.52
C VAL A 497 57.86 -21.60 -3.92
N ARG A 498 56.89 -21.85 -4.81
CA ARG A 498 56.93 -21.42 -6.21
C ARG A 498 55.97 -20.27 -6.41
N ILE A 499 56.40 -19.19 -7.03
CA ILE A 499 55.57 -18.05 -7.37
C ILE A 499 55.63 -17.88 -8.90
N THR A 500 54.45 -17.90 -9.52
CA THR A 500 54.31 -17.74 -10.97
C THR A 500 53.40 -16.57 -11.30
N THR A 501 53.72 -15.86 -12.38
CA THR A 501 52.82 -14.83 -12.94
C THR A 501 52.50 -15.20 -14.38
N LEU A 502 51.22 -15.01 -14.75
CA LEU A 502 50.73 -15.26 -16.11
C LEU A 502 49.72 -14.18 -16.50
N ALA A 503 49.92 -13.55 -17.65
CA ALA A 503 48.93 -12.65 -18.20
C ALA A 503 47.73 -13.44 -18.75
N ASP A 504 46.53 -13.09 -18.34
CA ASP A 504 45.26 -13.57 -18.92
C ASP A 504 44.56 -12.43 -19.70
N PRO A 505 44.89 -12.30 -20.99
CA PRO A 505 44.29 -11.26 -21.83
C PRO A 505 42.78 -11.42 -22.03
N THR A 506 42.27 -12.65 -21.92
CA THR A 506 40.86 -12.97 -22.13
C THR A 506 39.98 -12.33 -21.05
N HIS A 507 40.48 -12.36 -19.80
CA HIS A 507 39.78 -11.78 -18.66
C HIS A 507 40.33 -10.40 -18.24
N GLN A 508 41.31 -9.85 -19.01
CA GLN A 508 42.00 -8.59 -18.69
C GLN A 508 42.58 -8.56 -17.27
N GLN A 509 43.17 -9.64 -16.85
CA GLN A 509 43.76 -9.81 -15.52
C GLN A 509 45.12 -10.49 -15.57
N VAL A 510 45.87 -10.32 -14.49
CA VAL A 510 47.04 -11.16 -14.21
C VAL A 510 46.65 -12.26 -13.25
N GLN A 511 47.11 -13.47 -13.51
CA GLN A 511 47.02 -14.57 -12.56
C GLN A 511 48.39 -14.73 -11.87
N VAL A 512 48.37 -14.67 -10.54
CA VAL A 512 49.55 -14.95 -9.70
C VAL A 512 49.24 -16.21 -8.92
N THR A 513 50.18 -17.17 -8.97
CA THR A 513 50.04 -18.41 -8.21
C THR A 513 51.16 -18.49 -7.19
N VAL A 514 50.83 -18.81 -5.94
CA VAL A 514 51.76 -19.09 -4.83
C VAL A 514 51.54 -20.53 -4.40
N ALA A 515 52.47 -21.41 -4.73
CA ALA A 515 52.37 -22.84 -4.44
C ALA A 515 53.48 -23.28 -3.47
N ASP A 516 53.15 -23.98 -2.41
CA ASP A 516 54.03 -24.56 -1.45
C ASP A 516 54.02 -26.10 -1.48
N THR A 517 55.11 -26.74 -1.00
CA THR A 517 55.19 -28.19 -0.82
C THR A 517 55.04 -28.61 0.65
N GLY A 518 54.32 -27.84 1.42
CA GLY A 518 54.15 -27.99 2.85
C GLY A 518 53.18 -29.10 3.30
N SER A 519 52.59 -28.94 4.48
CA SER A 519 51.69 -29.92 5.09
C SER A 519 50.33 -30.04 4.41
N GLY A 520 49.96 -29.06 3.59
CA GLY A 520 48.64 -28.94 2.96
C GLY A 520 47.51 -28.70 3.97
N ILE A 521 46.30 -28.47 3.43
CA ILE A 521 45.09 -28.15 4.20
C ILE A 521 44.12 -29.35 4.15
N ARG A 522 43.49 -29.68 5.25
CA ARG A 522 42.45 -30.71 5.28
C ARG A 522 41.21 -30.29 4.49
N PRO A 523 40.54 -31.19 3.74
CA PRO A 523 39.36 -30.85 2.96
C PRO A 523 38.24 -30.18 3.77
N GLU A 524 38.07 -30.60 5.03
CA GLU A 524 37.08 -30.05 5.96
C GLU A 524 37.30 -28.56 6.32
N HIS A 525 38.53 -28.06 6.13
CA HIS A 525 38.90 -26.69 6.45
C HIS A 525 38.89 -25.77 5.25
N LEU A 526 38.93 -26.28 4.01
CA LEU A 526 39.02 -25.47 2.79
C LEU A 526 37.93 -24.42 2.67
N ASN A 527 36.72 -24.72 3.08
CA ASN A 527 35.59 -23.77 3.03
C ASN A 527 35.66 -22.69 4.13
N ARG A 528 36.53 -22.85 5.12
CA ARG A 528 36.61 -21.98 6.30
C ARG A 528 37.92 -21.20 6.41
N ILE A 529 38.90 -21.47 5.58
CA ILE A 529 40.22 -20.83 5.69
C ILE A 529 40.18 -19.30 5.49
N PHE A 530 39.13 -18.80 4.84
CA PHE A 530 38.92 -17.36 4.66
C PHE A 530 38.01 -16.77 5.75
N ASP A 531 37.50 -17.58 6.68
CA ASP A 531 36.71 -17.05 7.81
C ASP A 531 37.62 -16.31 8.78
N PRO A 532 37.28 -15.12 9.24
CA PRO A 532 38.04 -14.39 10.25
C PRO A 532 38.25 -15.25 11.52
N PHE A 533 39.49 -15.18 12.07
CA PHE A 533 39.94 -15.91 13.26
C PHE A 533 40.03 -17.43 13.10
N PHE A 534 39.78 -17.98 11.93
CA PHE A 534 39.97 -19.40 11.70
C PHE A 534 41.49 -19.72 11.56
N THR A 535 41.99 -20.59 12.42
CA THR A 535 43.39 -21.04 12.38
C THR A 535 43.49 -22.51 12.81
N THR A 536 44.42 -23.23 12.19
CA THR A 536 44.78 -24.60 12.57
C THR A 536 46.13 -24.64 13.35
N LYS A 537 46.78 -23.49 13.52
CA LYS A 537 48.03 -23.32 14.29
C LYS A 537 47.70 -23.32 15.79
N SER A 538 48.69 -23.73 16.61
CA SER A 538 48.56 -23.72 18.07
C SER A 538 48.31 -22.32 18.61
N VAL A 539 47.63 -22.22 19.77
CA VAL A 539 47.31 -20.95 20.44
C VAL A 539 48.57 -20.08 20.61
N GLY A 540 48.53 -18.84 20.07
CA GLY A 540 49.63 -17.90 20.07
C GLY A 540 50.55 -17.96 18.84
N LYS A 541 50.42 -18.94 17.93
CA LYS A 541 51.20 -19.04 16.68
C LYS A 541 50.44 -18.65 15.40
N GLY A 542 49.21 -18.25 15.51
CA GLY A 542 48.41 -17.79 14.35
C GLY A 542 47.24 -16.97 14.77
N THR A 543 47.04 -15.80 14.17
CA THR A 543 45.91 -14.87 14.44
C THR A 543 44.61 -15.28 13.77
N GLY A 544 44.67 -16.17 12.76
CA GLY A 544 43.53 -16.53 11.92
C GLY A 544 42.97 -15.39 11.04
N LEU A 545 43.67 -14.26 10.97
CA LEU A 545 43.24 -13.07 10.21
C LEU A 545 43.91 -12.96 8.83
N GLY A 546 45.08 -13.57 8.63
CA GLY A 546 45.89 -13.37 7.41
C GLY A 546 45.15 -13.69 6.10
N LEU A 547 44.50 -14.86 6.01
CA LEU A 547 43.80 -15.28 4.79
C LEU A 547 42.49 -14.53 4.58
N SER A 548 41.75 -14.18 5.64
CA SER A 548 40.55 -13.38 5.53
C SER A 548 40.83 -11.95 5.05
N ILE A 549 41.97 -11.40 5.45
CA ILE A 549 42.48 -10.11 4.96
C ILE A 549 42.87 -10.21 3.49
N CYS A 550 43.58 -11.27 3.08
CA CYS A 550 43.91 -11.51 1.68
C CYS A 550 42.64 -11.55 0.82
N TYR A 551 41.64 -12.30 1.24
CA TYR A 551 40.36 -12.38 0.55
C TYR A 551 39.70 -11.00 0.40
N SER A 552 39.60 -10.23 1.50
CA SER A 552 38.98 -8.89 1.52
C SER A 552 39.73 -7.90 0.62
N ILE A 553 41.07 -7.90 0.66
CA ILE A 553 41.92 -7.03 -0.18
C ILE A 553 41.74 -7.38 -1.66
N VAL A 554 41.89 -8.66 -2.02
CA VAL A 554 41.76 -9.11 -3.40
C VAL A 554 40.39 -8.79 -3.97
N LYS A 555 39.35 -9.03 -3.20
CA LYS A 555 37.95 -8.67 -3.60
C LYS A 555 37.76 -7.16 -3.78
N ARG A 556 38.35 -6.35 -2.89
CA ARG A 556 38.29 -4.87 -2.99
C ARG A 556 39.03 -4.37 -4.25
N LEU A 557 40.16 -5.00 -4.61
CA LEU A 557 40.90 -4.68 -5.84
C LEU A 557 40.18 -5.18 -7.11
N GLY A 558 38.98 -5.81 -6.97
CA GLY A 558 38.21 -6.36 -8.09
C GLY A 558 38.71 -7.72 -8.58
N GLY A 559 39.56 -8.36 -7.81
CA GLY A 559 40.16 -9.63 -8.14
C GLY A 559 39.44 -10.85 -7.59
N SER A 560 40.06 -12.01 -7.79
CA SER A 560 39.62 -13.30 -7.29
C SER A 560 40.76 -14.04 -6.61
N ILE A 561 40.45 -14.80 -5.56
CA ILE A 561 41.39 -15.71 -4.90
C ILE A 561 40.76 -17.08 -4.79
N ALA A 562 41.52 -18.10 -5.15
CA ALA A 562 41.16 -19.51 -5.08
C ALA A 562 42.25 -20.31 -4.39
N VAL A 563 41.96 -21.47 -3.86
CA VAL A 563 42.87 -22.37 -3.19
C VAL A 563 42.67 -23.79 -3.68
N GLN A 564 43.79 -24.48 -3.93
CA GLN A 564 43.85 -25.92 -4.14
C GLN A 564 44.86 -26.50 -3.16
N SER A 565 44.47 -27.52 -2.40
CA SER A 565 45.36 -28.10 -1.41
C SER A 565 45.06 -29.57 -1.18
N GLU A 566 46.11 -30.35 -1.03
CA GLU A 566 46.03 -31.75 -0.67
C GLU A 566 46.94 -32.01 0.53
N ARG A 567 46.42 -32.64 1.56
CA ARG A 567 47.16 -32.94 2.79
C ARG A 567 48.43 -33.73 2.51
N GLY A 568 49.58 -33.18 2.91
CA GLY A 568 50.89 -33.78 2.72
C GLY A 568 51.56 -33.48 1.38
N LYS A 569 50.89 -32.85 0.41
CA LYS A 569 51.42 -32.48 -0.89
C LYS A 569 51.69 -30.98 -1.03
N GLY A 570 51.02 -30.14 -0.24
CA GLY A 570 51.17 -28.70 -0.26
C GLY A 570 49.88 -27.95 -0.56
N THR A 571 50.01 -26.63 -0.73
CA THR A 571 48.88 -25.72 -1.02
C THR A 571 49.26 -24.81 -2.17
N GLU A 572 48.28 -24.53 -3.04
CA GLU A 572 48.39 -23.57 -4.13
C GLU A 572 47.26 -22.51 -3.98
N PHE A 573 47.68 -21.26 -3.85
CA PHE A 573 46.77 -20.11 -3.91
C PHE A 573 46.89 -19.46 -5.28
N SER A 574 45.75 -19.30 -5.98
CA SER A 574 45.67 -18.63 -7.27
C SER A 574 44.94 -17.30 -7.08
N ILE A 575 45.56 -16.19 -7.48
CA ILE A 575 45.04 -14.83 -7.35
C ILE A 575 44.88 -14.24 -8.73
N GLY A 576 43.67 -13.84 -9.10
CA GLY A 576 43.39 -13.04 -10.30
C GLY A 576 43.28 -11.56 -9.93
N LEU A 577 44.11 -10.71 -10.54
CA LEU A 577 44.04 -9.26 -10.33
C LEU A 577 43.79 -8.56 -11.67
N PRO A 578 42.76 -7.70 -11.78
CA PRO A 578 42.50 -6.97 -13.02
C PRO A 578 43.64 -5.97 -13.30
N PHE A 579 44.02 -5.77 -14.57
CA PHE A 579 44.99 -4.75 -14.93
C PHE A 579 44.57 -3.34 -14.55
N THR A 580 43.27 -3.11 -14.46
CA THR A 580 42.67 -1.87 -14.01
C THR A 580 41.61 -2.16 -12.94
N PRO A 581 41.72 -1.60 -11.73
CA PRO A 581 40.77 -1.85 -10.67
C PRO A 581 39.38 -1.26 -11.00
N PRO A 582 38.30 -1.71 -10.33
CA PRO A 582 36.96 -1.19 -10.52
C PRO A 582 36.89 0.34 -10.42
N GLN A 583 36.02 0.94 -11.20
CA GLN A 583 35.84 2.40 -11.25
C GLN A 583 35.49 3.00 -9.88
N GLU A 584 34.70 2.29 -9.07
CA GLU A 584 34.34 2.67 -7.71
C GLU A 584 35.56 2.91 -6.80
N LEU A 585 36.58 2.08 -6.91
CA LEU A 585 37.79 2.22 -6.13
C LEU A 585 38.61 3.43 -6.60
N ARG A 586 38.67 3.68 -7.91
CA ARG A 586 39.35 4.85 -8.50
C ARG A 586 38.72 6.16 -8.12
N GLU A 587 37.39 6.23 -8.12
CA GLU A 587 36.60 7.44 -7.77
C GLU A 587 36.63 7.74 -6.28
N SER A 588 36.49 6.72 -5.41
CA SER A 588 36.59 6.90 -3.96
C SER A 588 37.91 7.47 -3.50
N LEU A 589 38.99 7.10 -4.19
CA LEU A 589 40.36 7.58 -3.92
C LEU A 589 40.60 8.98 -4.48
N ALA A 590 40.05 9.31 -5.65
CA ALA A 590 40.09 10.66 -6.22
C ALA A 590 39.35 11.69 -5.36
N GLU A 591 38.23 11.32 -4.77
CA GLU A 591 37.50 12.17 -3.82
C GLU A 591 38.26 12.39 -2.50
N HIS A 592 38.98 11.39 -2.04
CA HIS A 592 39.80 11.48 -0.80
C HIS A 592 41.03 12.35 -0.99
N SER A 593 41.74 12.23 -2.12
CA SER A 593 42.88 13.07 -2.45
C SER A 593 42.49 14.54 -2.70
N ALA A 594 41.28 14.80 -3.22
CA ALA A 594 40.77 16.16 -3.38
C ALA A 594 40.39 16.85 -2.04
N ARG A 595 40.11 16.06 -0.98
CA ARG A 595 39.79 16.59 0.38
C ARG A 595 41.02 16.83 1.24
N THR A 596 42.17 16.29 0.89
CA THR A 596 43.40 16.35 1.71
C THR A 596 44.46 17.33 1.17
N GLN A 597 44.19 18.05 0.07
CA GLN A 597 45.05 19.19 -0.32
C GLN A 597 44.70 20.39 0.57
N PRO A 598 45.60 20.86 1.44
CA PRO A 598 45.40 22.09 2.19
C PRO A 598 45.39 23.28 1.23
N ALA A 599 44.39 24.16 1.39
CA ALA A 599 44.25 25.42 0.67
C ALA A 599 45.38 26.39 0.96
#